data_b594103533dcaa2e7c1197940e1ad878
#
_entry.id   b594103533dcaa2e7c1197940e1ad878
#
_cell.length_a   1.000
_cell.length_b   1.000
_cell.length_c   1.000
_cell.angle_alpha   90.00
_cell.angle_beta   90.00
_cell.angle_gamma   90.00
#
_symmetry.space_group_name_H-M   'P 1'
#
loop_
_entity.id
_entity.type
_entity.pdbx_description
1 polymer ?
#
loop_
_entity_poly.entity_id
_entity_poly.type
_entity_poly.pdbx_seq_one_letter_code
_entity_poly.pdbx_strand_id
1 'polypeptide(L)'
;MRELPALINHARPCDAQAKMRKYILFIAPLLIFLVIGPAGYMLLEGTCFLDGLYLTIITISTVGYGDIAPTTPAGRLFTVLLIFSGVGYVMYMFTQITEAMVEGGLQRFVERRKMHKKMTRLQDHYIVCGFGRIGQEICSILRENNRPFVVIENEDEVIREIAQLGYIELQGDASDDDILLHAGIKNARGLVAVVSTDADNLYITLTARGINPGLFILTRSSGTPGVAKKLKRAGASKVISPYSIGARRMAQLIVRPTVVDFLDLAMQARELGLCMEELLITEQASLVGKTLMQSGLRKKYDIIVVAIKRPDMPMI
;
A
#
# COMPACT_ATOMS: atom_id res chain seq x y z
N MET A 1 -41.07 -9.93 -6.41
CA MET A 1 -41.22 -9.85 -4.96
C MET A 1 -40.50 -11.02 -4.33
N ARG A 2 -39.31 -10.75 -3.81
CA ARG A 2 -38.66 -11.46 -2.70
C ARG A 2 -37.40 -10.65 -2.37
N GLU A 3 -37.40 -10.11 -1.18
CA GLU A 3 -36.44 -9.20 -0.62
C GLU A 3 -35.09 -9.90 -0.42
N LEU A 4 -33.98 -9.23 -0.80
CA LEU A 4 -32.64 -9.58 -0.35
C LEU A 4 -32.42 -8.99 1.04
N PRO A 5 -31.94 -9.78 2.00
CA PRO A 5 -31.51 -9.24 3.28
C PRO A 5 -30.16 -8.54 3.13
N ALA A 6 -30.10 -7.35 3.69
CA ALA A 6 -28.94 -6.53 3.87
C ALA A 6 -27.80 -7.32 4.57
N LEU A 7 -26.70 -7.55 3.88
CA LEU A 7 -25.45 -8.01 4.48
C LEU A 7 -24.73 -6.81 5.12
N ILE A 8 -24.96 -6.72 6.40
CA ILE A 8 -24.36 -5.80 7.36
C ILE A 8 -22.85 -5.99 7.38
N ASN A 9 -22.20 -4.91 7.12
CA ASN A 9 -20.82 -4.52 7.41
C ASN A 9 -20.21 -5.25 8.62
N HIS A 10 -19.38 -6.27 8.39
CA HIS A 10 -18.50 -6.85 9.41
C HIS A 10 -17.11 -6.19 9.34
N ALA A 11 -17.04 -4.90 9.67
CA ALA A 11 -15.84 -4.37 10.29
C ALA A 11 -15.65 -5.17 11.60
N ARG A 12 -14.53 -5.89 11.71
CA ARG A 12 -14.23 -6.73 12.88
C ARG A 12 -14.36 -5.87 14.15
N PRO A 13 -15.26 -6.21 15.08
CA PRO A 13 -15.51 -5.39 16.29
C PRO A 13 -14.32 -5.36 17.25
N CYS A 14 -13.26 -6.13 16.99
CA CYS A 14 -12.09 -6.26 17.85
C CYS A 14 -11.19 -5.01 17.84
N ASP A 15 -11.05 -4.30 16.71
CA ASP A 15 -10.15 -3.12 16.60
C ASP A 15 -10.77 -1.87 17.24
N ALA A 16 -12.07 -1.68 17.12
CA ALA A 16 -12.77 -0.56 17.72
C ALA A 16 -12.81 -0.69 19.26
N GLN A 17 -13.01 -1.90 19.77
CA GLN A 17 -12.98 -2.18 21.22
C GLN A 17 -11.56 -2.04 21.80
N ALA A 18 -10.53 -2.46 21.09
CA ALA A 18 -9.13 -2.29 21.54
C ALA A 18 -8.72 -0.81 21.59
N LYS A 19 -9.12 0.00 20.61
CA LYS A 19 -8.91 1.45 20.61
C LYS A 19 -9.70 2.14 21.70
N MET A 20 -10.98 1.81 21.87
CA MET A 20 -11.82 2.39 22.93
C MET A 20 -11.28 2.07 24.31
N ARG A 21 -10.81 0.84 24.55
CA ARG A 21 -10.17 0.43 25.80
C ARG A 21 -8.89 1.22 26.10
N LYS A 22 -8.08 1.54 25.09
CA LYS A 22 -6.90 2.42 25.26
C LYS A 22 -7.30 3.84 25.69
N TYR A 23 -8.31 4.45 25.07
CA TYR A 23 -8.79 5.79 25.46
C TYR A 23 -9.40 5.81 26.84
N ILE A 24 -10.15 4.78 27.23
CA ILE A 24 -10.71 4.65 28.58
C ILE A 24 -9.57 4.54 29.61
N LEU A 25 -8.55 3.71 29.36
CA LEU A 25 -7.38 3.59 30.24
C LEU A 25 -6.61 4.90 30.40
N PHE A 26 -6.70 5.78 29.41
CA PHE A 26 -6.04 7.09 29.38
C PHE A 26 -6.82 8.17 30.13
N ILE A 27 -8.14 8.17 30.07
CA ILE A 27 -8.98 9.22 30.64
C ILE A 27 -9.46 8.85 32.05
N ALA A 28 -9.69 7.58 32.32
CA ALA A 28 -10.24 7.11 33.59
C ALA A 28 -9.42 7.54 34.84
N PRO A 29 -8.07 7.44 34.87
CA PRO A 29 -7.31 7.88 36.03
C PRO A 29 -7.42 9.39 36.28
N LEU A 30 -7.49 10.21 35.24
CA LEU A 30 -7.68 11.65 35.38
C LEU A 30 -9.03 11.97 36.02
N LEU A 31 -10.10 11.31 35.60
CA LEU A 31 -11.42 11.43 36.18
C LEU A 31 -11.43 10.93 37.66
N ILE A 32 -10.69 9.89 37.96
CA ILE A 32 -10.55 9.37 39.33
C ILE A 32 -9.89 10.42 40.23
N PHE A 33 -8.85 11.11 39.81
CA PHE A 33 -8.23 12.19 40.56
C PHE A 33 -9.17 13.37 40.78
N LEU A 34 -10.02 13.72 39.79
CA LEU A 34 -11.01 14.78 39.89
C LEU A 34 -12.18 14.43 40.85
N VAL A 35 -12.35 13.16 41.20
CA VAL A 35 -13.33 12.71 42.19
C VAL A 35 -12.69 12.51 43.58
N ILE A 36 -11.57 11.77 43.62
CA ILE A 36 -10.89 11.43 44.89
C ILE A 36 -10.25 12.66 45.54
N GLY A 37 -9.68 13.59 44.75
CA GLY A 37 -9.04 14.79 45.27
C GLY A 37 -10.01 15.67 46.06
N PRO A 38 -11.10 16.17 45.46
CA PRO A 38 -12.10 16.95 46.19
C PRO A 38 -12.69 16.20 47.38
N ALA A 39 -13.06 14.93 47.22
CA ALA A 39 -13.60 14.11 48.28
C ALA A 39 -12.63 13.97 49.47
N GLY A 40 -11.33 13.78 49.19
CA GLY A 40 -10.29 13.72 50.21
C GLY A 40 -10.15 15.04 50.99
N TYR A 41 -10.13 16.19 50.31
CA TYR A 41 -10.06 17.50 50.98
C TYR A 41 -11.33 17.83 51.76
N MET A 42 -12.52 17.45 51.25
CA MET A 42 -13.77 17.61 52.01
C MET A 42 -13.74 16.81 53.32
N LEU A 43 -13.24 15.59 53.29
CA LEU A 43 -13.18 14.69 54.44
C LEU A 43 -12.10 15.10 55.48
N LEU A 44 -10.93 15.57 55.00
CA LEU A 44 -9.75 15.79 55.83
C LEU A 44 -9.60 17.25 56.29
N GLU A 45 -10.09 18.22 55.50
CA GLU A 45 -9.98 19.65 55.74
C GLU A 45 -11.34 20.32 56.02
N GLY A 46 -12.47 19.63 55.74
CA GLY A 46 -13.81 20.21 55.89
C GLY A 46 -14.11 21.29 54.83
N THR A 47 -13.36 21.36 53.74
CA THR A 47 -13.54 22.35 52.67
C THR A 47 -14.79 22.07 51.86
N CYS A 48 -15.32 23.08 51.14
CA CYS A 48 -16.41 22.83 50.20
C CYS A 48 -15.90 22.09 48.95
N PHE A 49 -16.82 21.49 48.20
CA PHE A 49 -16.46 20.72 46.98
C PHE A 49 -15.66 21.55 45.94
N LEU A 50 -16.05 22.84 45.75
CA LEU A 50 -15.39 23.73 44.82
C LEU A 50 -13.95 24.04 45.22
N ASP A 51 -13.70 24.31 46.49
CA ASP A 51 -12.36 24.57 47.00
C ASP A 51 -11.48 23.31 46.95
N GLY A 52 -12.03 22.13 47.24
CA GLY A 52 -11.35 20.86 47.08
C GLY A 52 -11.03 20.52 45.61
N LEU A 53 -11.95 20.81 44.71
CA LEU A 53 -11.73 20.64 43.27
C LEU A 53 -10.65 21.60 42.74
N TYR A 54 -10.75 22.87 43.13
CA TYR A 54 -9.79 23.90 42.79
C TYR A 54 -8.38 23.49 43.26
N LEU A 55 -8.25 23.14 44.54
CA LEU A 55 -6.99 22.71 45.15
C LEU A 55 -6.42 21.46 44.44
N THR A 56 -7.27 20.50 44.08
CA THR A 56 -6.87 19.31 43.32
C THR A 56 -6.31 19.70 41.95
N ILE A 57 -7.01 20.56 41.21
CA ILE A 57 -6.59 20.99 39.87
C ILE A 57 -5.27 21.75 39.90
N ILE A 58 -5.13 22.76 40.80
CA ILE A 58 -3.90 23.56 40.89
C ILE A 58 -2.70 22.73 41.37
N THR A 59 -2.94 21.67 42.13
CA THR A 59 -1.90 20.76 42.62
C THR A 59 -1.44 19.83 41.50
N ILE A 60 -2.38 19.18 40.81
CA ILE A 60 -2.04 18.24 39.70
C ILE A 60 -1.45 18.98 38.51
N SER A 61 -1.94 20.19 38.19
CA SER A 61 -1.39 21.05 37.15
C SER A 61 -0.06 21.71 37.50
N THR A 62 0.45 21.51 38.73
CA THR A 62 1.71 22.07 39.23
C THR A 62 1.71 23.62 39.31
N VAL A 63 0.54 24.27 39.28
CA VAL A 63 0.42 25.75 39.38
C VAL A 63 0.63 26.23 40.80
N GLY A 64 -0.07 25.64 41.80
CA GLY A 64 0.14 25.85 43.22
C GLY A 64 0.12 27.32 43.66
N TYR A 65 -0.97 28.06 43.42
CA TYR A 65 -1.06 29.47 43.80
C TYR A 65 -0.84 29.75 45.32
N GLY A 66 -1.15 28.74 46.15
CA GLY A 66 -0.96 28.85 47.59
C GLY A 66 -2.00 29.70 48.33
N ASP A 67 -3.05 30.12 47.66
CA ASP A 67 -4.21 30.86 48.19
C ASP A 67 -5.10 29.98 49.09
N ILE A 68 -5.23 28.71 48.74
CA ILE A 68 -5.85 27.67 49.55
C ILE A 68 -4.80 26.58 49.78
N ALA A 69 -4.53 26.23 51.04
CA ALA A 69 -3.56 25.21 51.40
C ALA A 69 -4.10 24.31 52.54
N PRO A 70 -3.73 23.01 52.56
CA PRO A 70 -4.14 22.11 53.61
C PRO A 70 -3.54 22.52 54.97
N THR A 71 -4.37 22.66 55.97
CA THR A 71 -4.00 23.10 57.32
C THR A 71 -3.73 21.93 58.25
N THR A 72 -4.46 20.83 58.08
CA THR A 72 -4.33 19.63 58.93
C THR A 72 -3.14 18.75 58.53
N PRO A 73 -2.51 18.02 59.46
CA PRO A 73 -1.46 17.07 59.13
C PRO A 73 -1.91 15.96 58.17
N ALA A 74 -3.18 15.51 58.31
CA ALA A 74 -3.78 14.52 57.46
C ALA A 74 -3.99 15.04 56.02
N GLY A 75 -4.47 16.28 55.87
CA GLY A 75 -4.62 16.93 54.57
C GLY A 75 -3.29 17.17 53.87
N ARG A 76 -2.24 17.54 54.61
CA ARG A 76 -0.87 17.66 54.05
C ARG A 76 -0.32 16.34 53.54
N LEU A 77 -0.50 15.24 54.31
CA LEU A 77 -0.07 13.91 53.86
C LEU A 77 -0.83 13.46 52.60
N PHE A 78 -2.15 13.70 52.58
CA PHE A 78 -2.98 13.42 51.41
C PHE A 78 -2.51 14.21 50.18
N THR A 79 -2.18 15.51 50.35
CA THR A 79 -1.65 16.34 49.29
C THR A 79 -0.32 15.81 48.75
N VAL A 80 0.58 15.35 49.63
CA VAL A 80 1.84 14.72 49.21
C VAL A 80 1.58 13.48 48.35
N LEU A 81 0.65 12.61 48.74
CA LEU A 81 0.27 11.43 47.96
C LEU A 81 -0.38 11.83 46.63
N LEU A 82 -1.22 12.87 46.63
CA LEU A 82 -1.86 13.39 45.44
C LEU A 82 -0.82 13.98 44.46
N ILE A 83 0.22 14.67 44.93
CA ILE A 83 1.31 15.21 44.12
C ILE A 83 2.06 14.06 43.43
N PHE A 84 2.56 13.09 44.19
CA PHE A 84 3.33 12.00 43.60
C PHE A 84 2.53 11.19 42.59
N SER A 85 1.27 10.87 42.91
CA SER A 85 0.42 10.07 41.99
C SER A 85 -0.14 10.90 40.83
N GLY A 86 -0.65 12.11 41.12
CA GLY A 86 -1.31 12.96 40.11
C GLY A 86 -0.32 13.60 39.13
N VAL A 87 0.76 14.21 39.62
CA VAL A 87 1.79 14.80 38.78
C VAL A 87 2.52 13.71 37.98
N GLY A 88 2.86 12.59 38.65
CA GLY A 88 3.47 11.44 37.96
C GLY A 88 2.60 10.93 36.80
N TYR A 89 1.29 10.86 36.99
CA TYR A 89 0.36 10.48 35.96
C TYR A 89 0.26 11.50 34.81
N VAL A 90 0.22 12.78 35.12
CA VAL A 90 0.20 13.85 34.10
C VAL A 90 1.47 13.84 33.27
N MET A 91 2.64 13.65 33.88
CA MET A 91 3.91 13.51 33.16
C MET A 91 3.93 12.28 32.25
N TYR A 92 3.40 11.15 32.69
CA TYR A 92 3.22 9.95 31.88
C TYR A 92 2.31 10.23 30.67
N MET A 93 1.17 10.91 30.87
CA MET A 93 0.28 11.34 29.80
C MET A 93 1.01 12.21 28.77
N PHE A 94 1.83 13.15 29.24
CA PHE A 94 2.58 14.05 28.34
C PHE A 94 3.56 13.26 27.47
N THR A 95 4.26 12.27 28.03
CA THR A 95 5.17 11.39 27.28
C THR A 95 4.42 10.61 26.20
N GLN A 96 3.26 10.05 26.53
CA GLN A 96 2.45 9.28 25.57
C GLN A 96 1.88 10.16 24.44
N ILE A 97 1.48 11.40 24.75
CA ILE A 97 1.02 12.35 23.72
C ILE A 97 2.18 12.74 22.81
N THR A 98 3.37 12.96 23.37
CA THR A 98 4.57 13.30 22.59
C THR A 98 4.98 12.14 21.67
N GLU A 99 4.98 10.91 22.17
CA GLU A 99 5.22 9.71 21.34
C GLU A 99 4.21 9.62 20.18
N ALA A 100 2.92 9.79 20.47
CA ALA A 100 1.87 9.77 19.46
C ALA A 100 2.00 10.90 18.42
N MET A 101 2.54 12.06 18.80
CA MET A 101 2.85 13.16 17.89
C MET A 101 4.08 12.89 17.02
N VAL A 102 5.13 12.33 17.60
CA VAL A 102 6.38 11.98 16.89
C VAL A 102 6.14 10.83 15.90
N GLU A 103 5.30 9.86 16.25
CA GLU A 103 4.91 8.77 15.33
C GLU A 103 4.03 9.22 14.14
N GLY A 104 3.77 10.52 13.99
CA GLY A 104 3.13 11.10 12.81
C GLY A 104 1.65 10.75 12.61
N GLY A 105 0.95 10.34 13.67
CA GLY A 105 -0.46 9.94 13.61
C GLY A 105 -1.40 11.01 13.03
N LEU A 106 -1.18 12.29 13.33
CA LEU A 106 -1.99 13.40 12.82
C LEU A 106 -1.69 13.74 11.35
N GLN A 107 -0.43 13.73 10.96
CA GLN A 107 -0.04 13.99 9.57
C GLN A 107 -0.59 12.94 8.63
N ARG A 108 -0.57 11.65 9.04
CA ARG A 108 -1.15 10.54 8.27
C ARG A 108 -2.65 10.68 8.05
N PHE A 109 -3.41 11.21 9.02
CA PHE A 109 -4.86 11.42 8.86
C PHE A 109 -5.17 12.48 7.80
N VAL A 110 -4.38 13.54 7.75
CA VAL A 110 -4.53 14.61 6.75
C VAL A 110 -4.05 14.14 5.38
N GLU A 111 -2.96 13.40 5.31
CA GLU A 111 -2.40 12.85 4.08
C GLU A 111 -3.32 11.76 3.49
N ARG A 112 -3.85 10.84 4.31
CA ARG A 112 -4.84 9.85 3.86
C ARG A 112 -6.09 10.50 3.26
N ARG A 113 -6.60 11.60 3.82
CA ARG A 113 -7.73 12.34 3.22
C ARG A 113 -7.37 13.02 1.89
N LYS A 114 -6.16 13.55 1.76
CA LYS A 114 -5.67 14.11 0.48
C LYS A 114 -5.45 13.02 -0.56
N MET A 115 -4.92 11.86 -0.14
CA MET A 115 -4.67 10.72 -1.00
C MET A 115 -5.98 10.11 -1.52
N HIS A 116 -6.99 9.97 -0.67
CA HIS A 116 -8.32 9.49 -1.07
C HIS A 116 -8.97 10.39 -2.15
N LYS A 117 -8.80 11.73 -2.04
CA LYS A 117 -9.24 12.66 -3.08
C LYS A 117 -8.44 12.58 -4.38
N LYS A 118 -7.17 12.17 -4.31
CA LYS A 118 -6.36 11.93 -5.52
C LYS A 118 -6.79 10.62 -6.21
N MET A 119 -7.05 9.55 -5.45
CA MET A 119 -7.50 8.27 -6.01
C MET A 119 -8.82 8.37 -6.77
N THR A 120 -9.82 9.10 -6.25
CA THR A 120 -11.11 9.28 -6.93
C THR A 120 -11.04 10.06 -8.24
N ARG A 121 -9.92 10.74 -8.52
CA ARG A 121 -9.66 11.48 -9.78
C ARG A 121 -8.79 10.71 -10.77
N LEU A 122 -8.23 9.57 -10.36
CA LEU A 122 -7.39 8.77 -11.25
C LEU A 122 -8.24 8.12 -12.34
N GLN A 123 -7.80 8.27 -13.57
CA GLN A 123 -8.34 7.61 -14.75
C GLN A 123 -7.17 7.06 -15.57
N ASP A 124 -7.38 5.99 -16.28
CA ASP A 124 -6.39 5.33 -17.14
C ASP A 124 -5.08 4.97 -16.39
N HIS A 125 -5.19 4.65 -15.10
CA HIS A 125 -4.08 4.30 -14.21
C HIS A 125 -3.89 2.80 -14.08
N TYR A 126 -2.76 2.40 -13.52
CA TYR A 126 -2.47 1.01 -13.17
C TYR A 126 -2.66 0.76 -11.68
N ILE A 127 -3.14 -0.42 -11.31
CA ILE A 127 -3.23 -0.88 -9.93
C ILE A 127 -2.16 -1.95 -9.75
N VAL A 128 -1.22 -1.72 -8.82
CA VAL A 128 -0.15 -2.68 -8.49
C VAL A 128 -0.48 -3.30 -7.14
N CYS A 129 -0.78 -4.60 -7.11
CA CYS A 129 -1.10 -5.36 -5.91
C CYS A 129 0.15 -6.08 -5.40
N GLY A 130 0.69 -5.59 -4.28
CA GLY A 130 1.94 -6.04 -3.66
C GLY A 130 3.14 -5.17 -4.01
N PHE A 131 3.89 -4.75 -2.98
CA PHE A 131 5.09 -3.90 -3.11
C PHE A 131 6.37 -4.63 -2.68
N GLY A 132 6.45 -5.94 -2.96
CA GLY A 132 7.69 -6.71 -2.86
C GLY A 132 8.67 -6.35 -3.98
N ARG A 133 9.77 -7.08 -4.09
CA ARG A 133 10.86 -6.84 -5.06
C ARG A 133 10.37 -6.60 -6.51
N ILE A 134 9.39 -7.35 -6.97
CA ILE A 134 8.83 -7.20 -8.32
C ILE A 134 7.91 -5.98 -8.41
N GLY A 135 7.10 -5.74 -7.38
CA GLY A 135 6.22 -4.58 -7.32
C GLY A 135 6.98 -3.27 -7.32
N GLN A 136 8.06 -3.18 -6.53
CA GLN A 136 8.96 -2.02 -6.48
C GLN A 136 9.53 -1.69 -7.86
N GLU A 137 10.06 -2.69 -8.55
CA GLU A 137 10.64 -2.52 -9.89
C GLU A 137 9.59 -2.06 -10.92
N ILE A 138 8.39 -2.67 -10.88
CA ILE A 138 7.29 -2.26 -11.76
C ILE A 138 6.87 -0.81 -11.48
N CYS A 139 6.76 -0.42 -10.22
CA CYS A 139 6.40 0.95 -9.83
C CYS A 139 7.46 1.97 -10.28
N SER A 140 8.75 1.64 -10.16
CA SER A 140 9.85 2.48 -10.66
C SER A 140 9.73 2.71 -12.17
N ILE A 141 9.56 1.64 -12.93
CA ILE A 141 9.42 1.70 -14.39
C ILE A 141 8.16 2.49 -14.79
N LEU A 142 7.03 2.30 -14.10
CA LEU A 142 5.80 3.07 -14.36
C LEU A 142 6.02 4.55 -14.09
N ARG A 143 6.73 4.91 -13.02
CA ARG A 143 7.07 6.30 -12.69
C ARG A 143 7.99 6.94 -13.73
N GLU A 144 9.05 6.26 -14.15
CA GLU A 144 9.98 6.72 -15.19
C GLU A 144 9.25 7.00 -16.53
N ASN A 145 8.23 6.19 -16.82
CA ASN A 145 7.42 6.35 -18.02
C ASN A 145 6.20 7.27 -17.81
N ASN A 146 6.12 8.00 -16.69
CA ASN A 146 5.02 8.92 -16.35
C ASN A 146 3.64 8.26 -16.43
N ARG A 147 3.53 6.97 -16.08
CA ARG A 147 2.25 6.25 -16.03
C ARG A 147 1.65 6.37 -14.62
N PRO A 148 0.40 6.87 -14.48
CA PRO A 148 -0.23 6.95 -13.18
C PRO A 148 -0.52 5.56 -12.62
N PHE A 149 -0.27 5.35 -11.33
CA PHE A 149 -0.53 4.09 -10.66
C PHE A 149 -0.88 4.27 -9.18
N VAL A 150 -1.53 3.25 -8.63
CA VAL A 150 -1.83 3.08 -7.20
C VAL A 150 -1.23 1.76 -6.75
N VAL A 151 -0.65 1.74 -5.58
CA VAL A 151 -0.11 0.52 -4.96
C VAL A 151 -1.05 0.07 -3.85
N ILE A 152 -1.44 -1.20 -3.87
CA ILE A 152 -2.19 -1.84 -2.77
C ILE A 152 -1.22 -2.74 -2.03
N GLU A 153 -1.11 -2.52 -0.70
CA GLU A 153 -0.24 -3.30 0.17
C GLU A 153 -0.91 -3.48 1.54
N ASN A 154 -0.65 -4.60 2.18
CA ASN A 154 -1.27 -4.94 3.46
C ASN A 154 -0.38 -4.58 4.67
N GLU A 155 0.94 -4.59 4.52
CA GLU A 155 1.91 -4.39 5.59
C GLU A 155 2.12 -2.91 5.92
N ASP A 156 1.88 -2.53 7.17
CA ASP A 156 2.00 -1.14 7.64
C ASP A 156 3.39 -0.52 7.41
N GLU A 157 4.44 -1.30 7.54
CA GLU A 157 5.83 -0.83 7.35
C GLU A 157 6.10 -0.52 5.88
N VAL A 158 5.63 -1.39 4.98
CA VAL A 158 5.79 -1.23 3.53
C VAL A 158 4.96 -0.04 3.01
N ILE A 159 3.77 0.18 3.55
CA ILE A 159 2.95 1.37 3.24
C ILE A 159 3.69 2.67 3.57
N ARG A 160 4.46 2.70 4.68
CA ARG A 160 5.28 3.87 5.03
C ARG A 160 6.40 4.12 4.00
N GLU A 161 7.03 3.07 3.53
CA GLU A 161 8.05 3.14 2.47
C GLU A 161 7.45 3.70 1.17
N ILE A 162 6.28 3.18 0.75
CA ILE A 162 5.58 3.63 -0.45
C ILE A 162 5.24 5.14 -0.36
N ALA A 163 4.76 5.58 0.80
CA ALA A 163 4.44 6.99 1.05
C ALA A 163 5.70 7.89 0.99
N GLN A 164 6.85 7.44 1.54
CA GLN A 164 8.11 8.17 1.47
C GLN A 164 8.62 8.35 0.03
N LEU A 165 8.36 7.36 -0.84
CA LEU A 165 8.65 7.43 -2.27
C LEU A 165 7.70 8.38 -3.02
N GLY A 166 6.65 8.87 -2.36
CA GLY A 166 5.65 9.76 -2.94
C GLY A 166 4.68 9.07 -3.90
N TYR A 167 4.53 7.75 -3.80
CA TYR A 167 3.55 6.98 -4.56
C TYR A 167 2.16 7.07 -3.92
N ILE A 168 1.13 6.81 -4.70
CA ILE A 168 -0.24 6.72 -4.19
C ILE A 168 -0.41 5.30 -3.64
N GLU A 169 -0.64 5.21 -2.34
CA GLU A 169 -0.83 3.94 -1.65
C GLU A 169 -2.27 3.75 -1.16
N LEU A 170 -2.68 2.50 -1.11
CA LEU A 170 -3.92 2.04 -0.48
C LEU A 170 -3.59 0.83 0.40
N GLN A 171 -3.81 0.98 1.70
CA GLN A 171 -3.61 -0.11 2.64
C GLN A 171 -4.81 -1.05 2.64
N GLY A 172 -4.57 -2.32 2.42
CA GLY A 172 -5.60 -3.36 2.48
C GLY A 172 -5.23 -4.63 1.73
N ASP A 173 -6.13 -5.59 1.79
CA ASP A 173 -6.02 -6.84 1.04
C ASP A 173 -6.55 -6.62 -0.38
N ALA A 174 -5.68 -6.82 -1.37
CA ALA A 174 -6.04 -6.65 -2.78
C ALA A 174 -7.03 -7.71 -3.31
N SER A 175 -7.31 -8.76 -2.54
CA SER A 175 -8.35 -9.74 -2.87
C SER A 175 -9.76 -9.27 -2.50
N ASP A 176 -9.89 -8.19 -1.72
CA ASP A 176 -11.15 -7.62 -1.26
C ASP A 176 -11.74 -6.69 -2.34
N ASP A 177 -13.03 -6.89 -2.65
CA ASP A 177 -13.78 -6.10 -3.61
C ASP A 177 -13.76 -4.61 -3.28
N ASP A 178 -13.96 -4.25 -2.00
CA ASP A 178 -14.02 -2.87 -1.55
C ASP A 178 -12.68 -2.16 -1.74
N ILE A 179 -11.57 -2.84 -1.48
CA ILE A 179 -10.21 -2.29 -1.69
C ILE A 179 -9.96 -2.01 -3.18
N LEU A 180 -10.30 -2.94 -4.06
CA LEU A 180 -10.17 -2.74 -5.50
C LEU A 180 -11.09 -1.63 -6.03
N LEU A 181 -12.31 -1.53 -5.50
CA LEU A 181 -13.22 -0.43 -5.83
C LEU A 181 -12.65 0.92 -5.37
N HIS A 182 -12.09 1.00 -4.17
CA HIS A 182 -11.41 2.21 -3.68
C HIS A 182 -10.17 2.57 -4.50
N ALA A 183 -9.44 1.57 -5.02
CA ALA A 183 -8.33 1.80 -5.94
C ALA A 183 -8.77 2.27 -7.34
N GLY A 184 -10.08 2.36 -7.61
CA GLY A 184 -10.62 2.86 -8.86
C GLY A 184 -10.57 1.86 -10.01
N ILE A 185 -10.69 0.56 -9.74
CA ILE A 185 -10.57 -0.53 -10.73
C ILE A 185 -11.49 -0.38 -11.95
N LYS A 186 -12.65 0.28 -11.78
CA LYS A 186 -13.60 0.51 -12.88
C LYS A 186 -13.03 1.43 -13.97
N ASN A 187 -12.16 2.37 -13.58
CA ASN A 187 -11.54 3.36 -14.45
C ASN A 187 -10.06 3.08 -14.70
N ALA A 188 -9.56 1.95 -14.18
CA ALA A 188 -8.17 1.57 -14.35
C ALA A 188 -7.91 1.03 -15.76
N ARG A 189 -6.72 1.30 -16.29
CA ARG A 189 -6.20 0.73 -17.54
C ARG A 189 -5.77 -0.72 -17.37
N GLY A 190 -5.22 -1.07 -16.22
CA GLY A 190 -4.76 -2.42 -15.94
C GLY A 190 -4.46 -2.66 -14.47
N LEU A 191 -4.39 -3.93 -14.11
CA LEU A 191 -4.02 -4.41 -12.80
C LEU A 191 -2.84 -5.38 -12.90
N VAL A 192 -1.90 -5.24 -11.96
CA VAL A 192 -0.71 -6.09 -11.84
C VAL A 192 -0.74 -6.78 -10.50
N ALA A 193 -1.01 -8.08 -10.47
CA ALA A 193 -1.03 -8.90 -9.26
C ALA A 193 0.33 -9.58 -9.07
N VAL A 194 1.11 -9.11 -8.10
CA VAL A 194 2.48 -9.57 -7.82
C VAL A 194 2.73 -9.84 -6.33
N VAL A 195 1.67 -10.21 -5.63
CA VAL A 195 1.75 -10.62 -4.21
C VAL A 195 2.50 -11.95 -4.06
N SER A 196 2.81 -12.33 -2.81
CA SER A 196 3.75 -13.41 -2.50
C SER A 196 3.28 -14.79 -2.94
N THR A 197 1.98 -15.10 -2.89
CA THR A 197 1.47 -16.45 -3.16
C THR A 197 0.67 -16.53 -4.47
N ASP A 198 0.68 -17.71 -5.10
CA ASP A 198 -0.12 -17.97 -6.30
C ASP A 198 -1.63 -17.97 -5.99
N ALA A 199 -2.01 -18.34 -4.77
CA ALA A 199 -3.40 -18.34 -4.33
C ALA A 199 -3.96 -16.91 -4.24
N ASP A 200 -3.23 -16.01 -3.59
CA ASP A 200 -3.65 -14.60 -3.48
C ASP A 200 -3.69 -13.93 -4.86
N ASN A 201 -2.69 -14.19 -5.73
CA ASN A 201 -2.71 -13.72 -7.11
C ASN A 201 -3.93 -14.24 -7.89
N LEU A 202 -4.38 -15.48 -7.60
CA LEU A 202 -5.58 -16.06 -8.21
C LEU A 202 -6.84 -15.36 -7.71
N TYR A 203 -6.98 -15.14 -6.40
CA TYR A 203 -8.12 -14.42 -5.82
C TYR A 203 -8.20 -12.98 -6.34
N ILE A 204 -7.11 -12.24 -6.31
CA ILE A 204 -7.03 -10.88 -6.87
C ILE A 204 -7.47 -10.87 -8.34
N THR A 205 -7.00 -11.83 -9.13
CA THR A 205 -7.36 -11.94 -10.56
C THR A 205 -8.85 -12.20 -10.75
N LEU A 206 -9.45 -13.10 -9.96
CA LEU A 206 -10.88 -13.43 -10.00
C LEU A 206 -11.73 -12.22 -9.62
N THR A 207 -11.42 -11.57 -8.50
CA THR A 207 -12.11 -10.39 -8.00
C THR A 207 -12.02 -9.25 -9.00
N ALA A 208 -10.82 -8.95 -9.49
CA ALA A 208 -10.60 -7.89 -10.48
C ALA A 208 -11.38 -8.13 -11.78
N ARG A 209 -11.39 -9.36 -12.29
CA ARG A 209 -12.13 -9.73 -13.50
C ARG A 209 -13.64 -9.66 -13.28
N GLY A 210 -14.13 -10.04 -12.07
CA GLY A 210 -15.53 -9.93 -11.69
C GLY A 210 -16.02 -8.49 -11.68
N ILE A 211 -15.21 -7.56 -11.15
CA ILE A 211 -15.58 -6.14 -11.05
C ILE A 211 -15.45 -5.43 -12.41
N ASN A 212 -14.38 -5.70 -13.17
CA ASN A 212 -14.12 -5.08 -14.47
C ASN A 212 -13.77 -6.15 -15.53
N PRO A 213 -14.76 -6.63 -16.30
CA PRO A 213 -14.56 -7.66 -17.32
C PRO A 213 -13.58 -7.29 -18.43
N GLY A 214 -13.41 -5.99 -18.73
CA GLY A 214 -12.52 -5.49 -19.80
C GLY A 214 -11.08 -5.17 -19.34
N LEU A 215 -10.79 -5.28 -18.04
CA LEU A 215 -9.52 -4.87 -17.48
C LEU A 215 -8.34 -5.71 -18.01
N PHE A 216 -7.23 -5.07 -18.36
CA PHE A 216 -5.98 -5.79 -18.58
C PHE A 216 -5.40 -6.26 -17.25
N ILE A 217 -5.27 -7.57 -17.06
CA ILE A 217 -4.76 -8.16 -15.82
C ILE A 217 -3.46 -8.91 -16.11
N LEU A 218 -2.36 -8.40 -15.57
CA LEU A 218 -1.07 -9.07 -15.54
C LEU A 218 -0.88 -9.71 -14.17
N THR A 219 -0.59 -10.99 -14.12
CA THR A 219 -0.38 -11.67 -12.83
C THR A 219 0.92 -12.47 -12.81
N ARG A 220 1.52 -12.55 -11.63
CA ARG A 220 2.69 -13.36 -11.36
C ARG A 220 2.28 -14.81 -11.06
N SER A 221 3.10 -15.74 -11.50
CA SER A 221 3.06 -17.15 -11.10
C SER A 221 4.41 -17.55 -10.50
N SER A 222 4.40 -18.46 -9.53
CA SER A 222 5.63 -19.09 -9.00
C SER A 222 6.38 -19.93 -10.03
N GLY A 223 5.70 -20.35 -11.11
CA GLY A 223 6.23 -21.29 -12.11
C GLY A 223 5.84 -22.74 -11.84
N THR A 224 5.06 -23.01 -10.80
CA THR A 224 4.52 -24.35 -10.50
C THR A 224 3.65 -24.83 -11.67
N PRO A 225 3.81 -26.10 -12.12
CA PRO A 225 3.02 -26.65 -13.21
C PRO A 225 1.52 -26.53 -12.97
N GLY A 226 0.79 -26.05 -13.97
CA GLY A 226 -0.67 -25.87 -13.93
C GLY A 226 -1.16 -24.55 -13.34
N VAL A 227 -0.38 -23.82 -12.55
CA VAL A 227 -0.79 -22.54 -11.96
C VAL A 227 -1.10 -21.50 -13.04
N ALA A 228 -0.24 -21.36 -14.03
CA ALA A 228 -0.46 -20.42 -15.13
C ALA A 228 -1.78 -20.68 -15.89
N LYS A 229 -2.18 -21.96 -16.03
CA LYS A 229 -3.49 -22.31 -16.63
C LYS A 229 -4.65 -21.89 -15.74
N LYS A 230 -4.52 -22.04 -14.40
CA LYS A 230 -5.55 -21.63 -13.46
C LYS A 230 -5.70 -20.11 -13.45
N LEU A 231 -4.60 -19.35 -13.39
CA LEU A 231 -4.61 -17.89 -13.48
C LEU A 231 -5.23 -17.38 -14.79
N LYS A 232 -4.94 -18.02 -15.93
CA LYS A 232 -5.59 -17.67 -17.19
C LYS A 232 -7.10 -17.94 -17.17
N ARG A 233 -7.53 -19.09 -16.61
CA ARG A 233 -8.96 -19.41 -16.45
C ARG A 233 -9.67 -18.44 -15.52
N ALA A 234 -8.97 -17.93 -14.50
CA ALA A 234 -9.48 -16.89 -13.61
C ALA A 234 -9.66 -15.53 -14.30
N GLY A 235 -9.17 -15.37 -15.53
CA GLY A 235 -9.33 -14.14 -16.30
C GLY A 235 -8.07 -13.30 -16.45
N ALA A 236 -6.88 -13.80 -16.09
CA ALA A 236 -5.64 -13.10 -16.35
C ALA A 236 -5.41 -12.92 -17.87
N SER A 237 -5.16 -11.68 -18.29
CA SER A 237 -4.80 -11.35 -19.68
C SER A 237 -3.40 -11.89 -19.99
N LYS A 238 -2.48 -11.79 -19.04
CA LYS A 238 -1.11 -12.30 -19.15
C LYS A 238 -0.62 -12.86 -17.82
N VAL A 239 0.09 -13.99 -17.88
CA VAL A 239 0.71 -14.63 -16.72
C VAL A 239 2.21 -14.69 -16.95
N ILE A 240 2.99 -14.20 -16.01
CA ILE A 240 4.44 -14.17 -16.03
C ILE A 240 4.97 -14.99 -14.85
N SER A 241 5.99 -15.82 -15.12
CA SER A 241 6.76 -16.51 -14.08
C SER A 241 8.19 -15.98 -14.05
N PRO A 242 8.49 -15.01 -13.18
CA PRO A 242 9.80 -14.37 -13.13
C PRO A 242 10.94 -15.36 -12.83
N TYR A 243 10.68 -16.30 -11.94
CA TYR A 243 11.67 -17.35 -11.60
C TYR A 243 12.00 -18.23 -12.80
N SER A 244 11.00 -18.63 -13.57
CA SER A 244 11.23 -19.46 -14.75
C SER A 244 11.97 -18.69 -15.86
N ILE A 245 11.66 -17.40 -16.01
CA ILE A 245 12.36 -16.52 -16.97
C ILE A 245 13.81 -16.33 -16.53
N GLY A 246 14.03 -15.97 -15.27
CA GLY A 246 15.36 -15.75 -14.73
C GLY A 246 16.23 -17.02 -14.75
N ALA A 247 15.68 -18.16 -14.31
CA ALA A 247 16.38 -19.44 -14.35
C ALA A 247 16.77 -19.84 -15.78
N ARG A 248 15.85 -19.66 -16.73
CA ARG A 248 16.15 -19.93 -18.15
C ARG A 248 17.25 -19.02 -18.69
N ARG A 249 17.21 -17.74 -18.33
CA ARG A 249 18.25 -16.77 -18.73
C ARG A 249 19.60 -17.13 -18.16
N MET A 250 19.67 -17.49 -16.85
CA MET A 250 20.90 -17.95 -16.20
C MET A 250 21.45 -19.23 -16.86
N ALA A 251 20.59 -20.20 -17.16
CA ALA A 251 20.99 -21.41 -17.86
C ALA A 251 21.53 -21.13 -19.28
N GLN A 252 20.91 -20.19 -20.00
CA GLN A 252 21.40 -19.77 -21.33
C GLN A 252 22.79 -19.13 -21.27
N LEU A 253 23.05 -18.30 -20.26
CA LEU A 253 24.37 -17.70 -20.00
C LEU A 253 25.44 -18.77 -19.76
N ILE A 254 25.11 -19.86 -19.08
CA ILE A 254 26.04 -20.97 -18.84
C ILE A 254 26.27 -21.79 -20.13
N VAL A 255 25.19 -22.09 -20.87
CA VAL A 255 25.27 -23.01 -22.03
C VAL A 255 25.73 -22.30 -23.31
N ARG A 256 25.39 -21.02 -23.48
CA ARG A 256 25.63 -20.24 -24.71
C ARG A 256 25.94 -18.77 -24.39
N PRO A 257 27.04 -18.46 -23.67
CA PRO A 257 27.32 -17.10 -23.20
C PRO A 257 27.38 -16.08 -24.35
N THR A 258 28.10 -16.38 -25.42
CA THR A 258 28.30 -15.46 -26.56
C THR A 258 27.00 -15.11 -27.31
N VAL A 259 26.02 -16.01 -27.33
CA VAL A 259 24.71 -15.73 -27.96
C VAL A 259 23.90 -14.76 -27.08
N VAL A 260 23.98 -14.92 -25.78
CA VAL A 260 23.30 -14.05 -24.81
C VAL A 260 23.92 -12.66 -24.82
N ASP A 261 25.25 -12.57 -24.80
CA ASP A 261 25.98 -11.30 -24.88
C ASP A 261 25.66 -10.55 -26.19
N PHE A 262 25.59 -11.27 -27.32
CA PHE A 262 25.18 -10.68 -28.60
C PHE A 262 23.74 -10.13 -28.57
N LEU A 263 22.80 -10.88 -28.00
CA LEU A 263 21.40 -10.42 -27.88
C LEU A 263 21.29 -9.21 -26.97
N ASP A 264 22.02 -9.19 -25.84
CA ASP A 264 22.04 -8.04 -24.94
C ASP A 264 22.67 -6.81 -25.59
N LEU A 265 23.78 -7.01 -26.32
CA LEU A 265 24.39 -5.95 -27.10
C LEU A 265 23.43 -5.42 -28.19
N ALA A 266 22.72 -6.28 -28.89
CA ALA A 266 21.76 -5.90 -29.91
C ALA A 266 20.54 -5.17 -29.32
N MET A 267 20.13 -5.48 -28.09
CA MET A 267 19.01 -4.81 -27.40
C MET A 267 19.44 -3.47 -26.75
N GLN A 268 20.68 -3.35 -26.28
CA GLN A 268 21.24 -2.13 -25.69
C GLN A 268 21.81 -1.16 -26.73
N ALA A 269 22.01 -1.61 -27.96
CA ALA A 269 22.78 -0.93 -28.99
C ALA A 269 22.09 0.31 -29.63
N ARG A 270 21.13 0.94 -28.95
CA ARG A 270 20.70 2.31 -29.32
C ARG A 270 21.89 3.28 -29.36
N GLU A 271 22.89 3.09 -28.49
CA GLU A 271 24.10 3.92 -28.46
C GLU A 271 25.12 3.56 -29.57
N LEU A 272 25.01 2.35 -30.15
CA LEU A 272 25.91 1.88 -31.22
C LEU A 272 25.31 2.03 -32.63
N GLY A 273 24.14 2.70 -32.75
CA GLY A 273 23.49 2.92 -34.05
C GLY A 273 22.79 1.67 -34.63
N LEU A 274 22.69 0.58 -33.87
CA LEU A 274 21.91 -0.60 -34.24
C LEU A 274 20.53 -0.51 -33.57
N CYS A 275 19.48 -0.28 -34.36
CA CYS A 275 18.10 -0.36 -33.90
C CYS A 275 17.45 -1.64 -34.37
N MET A 276 16.81 -2.37 -33.42
CA MET A 276 15.93 -3.47 -33.78
C MET A 276 14.49 -2.96 -33.73
N GLU A 277 13.83 -2.91 -34.86
CA GLU A 277 12.46 -2.42 -35.00
C GLU A 277 11.54 -3.46 -35.63
N GLU A 278 10.27 -3.44 -35.22
CA GLU A 278 9.22 -4.25 -35.82
C GLU A 278 8.47 -3.40 -36.84
N LEU A 279 8.50 -3.85 -38.12
CA LEU A 279 7.78 -3.21 -39.19
C LEU A 279 6.57 -4.05 -39.60
N LEU A 280 5.38 -3.45 -39.47
CA LEU A 280 4.15 -4.07 -39.94
C LEU A 280 4.05 -3.89 -41.44
N ILE A 281 4.07 -5.02 -42.21
CA ILE A 281 3.89 -5.01 -43.65
C ILE A 281 2.40 -5.12 -43.95
N THR A 282 1.81 -4.02 -44.43
CA THR A 282 0.40 -3.99 -44.86
C THR A 282 0.25 -4.70 -46.22
N GLU A 283 -0.97 -5.14 -46.52
CA GLU A 283 -1.27 -5.85 -47.80
C GLU A 283 -0.92 -5.05 -49.05
N GLN A 284 -0.87 -3.74 -48.96
CA GLN A 284 -0.54 -2.82 -50.06
C GLN A 284 0.97 -2.54 -50.19
N ALA A 285 1.80 -3.07 -49.29
CA ALA A 285 3.24 -2.83 -49.33
C ALA A 285 3.90 -3.51 -50.56
N SER A 286 4.83 -2.82 -51.19
CA SER A 286 5.59 -3.30 -52.35
C SER A 286 6.44 -4.56 -52.07
N LEU A 287 6.49 -5.00 -50.83
CA LEU A 287 7.22 -6.18 -50.36
C LEU A 287 6.36 -7.45 -50.35
N VAL A 288 5.04 -7.31 -50.46
CA VAL A 288 4.12 -8.45 -50.46
C VAL A 288 4.37 -9.34 -51.70
N GLY A 289 4.42 -10.66 -51.47
CA GLY A 289 4.66 -11.64 -52.53
C GLY A 289 6.11 -11.80 -52.99
N LYS A 290 7.05 -11.03 -52.42
CA LYS A 290 8.48 -11.12 -52.74
C LYS A 290 9.24 -11.93 -51.70
N THR A 291 10.26 -12.68 -52.16
CA THR A 291 11.23 -13.27 -51.25
C THR A 291 12.15 -12.20 -50.65
N LEU A 292 12.82 -12.50 -49.54
CA LEU A 292 13.80 -11.58 -48.90
C LEU A 292 14.89 -11.16 -49.90
N MET A 293 15.34 -12.07 -50.79
CA MET A 293 16.31 -11.75 -51.83
C MET A 293 15.74 -10.78 -52.87
N GLN A 294 14.50 -10.94 -53.25
CA GLN A 294 13.82 -10.09 -54.26
C GLN A 294 13.38 -8.75 -53.69
N SER A 295 13.24 -8.64 -52.35
CA SER A 295 12.86 -7.40 -51.69
C SER A 295 13.92 -6.31 -51.79
N GLY A 296 15.19 -6.69 -51.95
CA GLY A 296 16.32 -5.76 -52.03
C GLY A 296 16.59 -4.96 -50.70
N LEU A 297 15.93 -5.30 -49.60
CA LEU A 297 15.98 -4.56 -48.34
C LEU A 297 17.42 -4.35 -47.86
N ARG A 298 18.27 -5.38 -47.90
CA ARG A 298 19.68 -5.28 -47.50
C ARG A 298 20.48 -4.31 -48.38
N LYS A 299 20.27 -4.35 -49.70
CA LYS A 299 21.00 -3.49 -50.64
C LYS A 299 20.55 -2.05 -50.60
N LYS A 300 19.26 -1.80 -50.32
CA LYS A 300 18.67 -0.48 -50.42
C LYS A 300 18.71 0.31 -49.08
N TYR A 301 18.62 -0.42 -47.96
CA TYR A 301 18.48 0.20 -46.64
C TYR A 301 19.53 -0.25 -45.64
N ASP A 302 20.44 -1.12 -46.02
CA ASP A 302 21.51 -1.71 -45.16
C ASP A 302 20.97 -2.35 -43.87
N ILE A 303 19.80 -2.99 -43.97
CA ILE A 303 19.12 -3.66 -42.86
C ILE A 303 19.25 -5.18 -42.98
N ILE A 304 19.25 -5.86 -41.83
CA ILE A 304 19.21 -7.32 -41.72
C ILE A 304 17.84 -7.71 -41.16
N VAL A 305 17.13 -8.57 -41.89
CA VAL A 305 15.88 -9.17 -41.40
C VAL A 305 16.22 -10.32 -40.47
N VAL A 306 15.93 -10.18 -39.18
CA VAL A 306 16.25 -11.18 -38.15
C VAL A 306 15.15 -12.23 -38.04
N ALA A 307 13.87 -11.83 -38.20
CA ALA A 307 12.74 -12.75 -38.13
C ALA A 307 11.52 -12.23 -38.91
N ILE A 308 10.65 -13.10 -39.30
CA ILE A 308 9.35 -12.79 -39.93
C ILE A 308 8.25 -13.49 -39.14
N LYS A 309 7.27 -12.74 -38.67
CA LYS A 309 6.06 -13.27 -38.02
C LYS A 309 4.88 -13.20 -39.00
N ARG A 310 4.21 -14.33 -39.24
CA ARG A 310 2.96 -14.40 -39.98
C ARG A 310 1.78 -14.66 -39.01
N PRO A 311 0.53 -14.24 -39.36
CA PRO A 311 -0.61 -14.39 -38.46
C PRO A 311 -0.83 -15.81 -37.93
N ASP A 312 -0.68 -16.80 -38.79
CA ASP A 312 -1.02 -18.21 -38.51
C ASP A 312 0.20 -19.16 -38.50
N MET A 313 1.41 -18.63 -38.44
CA MET A 313 2.63 -19.44 -38.43
C MET A 313 3.56 -19.06 -37.29
N PRO A 314 4.37 -20.01 -36.77
CA PRO A 314 5.45 -19.66 -35.85
C PRO A 314 6.43 -18.70 -36.53
N MET A 315 7.09 -17.87 -35.72
CA MET A 315 8.12 -16.93 -36.18
C MET A 315 9.25 -17.71 -36.89
N ILE A 316 9.60 -17.31 -38.09
CA ILE A 316 10.65 -17.90 -38.92
C ILE A 316 11.86 -16.97 -38.91
#